data_36f215b186f102c7cf9431076bf0396b
#
_entry.id   36f215b186f102c7cf9431076bf0396b
#
_cell.length_a   1.000
_cell.length_b   1.000
_cell.length_c   1.000
_cell.angle_alpha   90.00
_cell.angle_beta   90.00
_cell.angle_gamma   90.00
#
_symmetry.space_group_name_H-M   'P 1'
#
loop_
_entity.id
_entity.type
_entity.pdbx_description
1 polymer ?
#
loop_
_entity_poly.entity_id
_entity_poly.type
_entity_poly.pdbx_seq_one_letter_code
_entity_poly.pdbx_strand_id
1 'polypeptide(L)'
;MVARKLKPSRTASPSRVAAQCLSRVLETRDEITHGHAARVGVLAARLAGLLGLPAKRCEEISRAALMHDIGKLVIPLEIIQRPFPLSQEEWGIIQTHSRHGYTILSGTGDPDLELAAEIALHHHERHDGSGYPDGLKGHDISLPNRITAICDVYDALRQNRPYRSGMSHRDAMRVIINGDHRTAPGQFDPDVLSAFQGISGEVDAYYTANTDEKLHGHVTTGTTLDRILKASW
;
A
#
# COMPACT_ATOMS: atom_id res chain seq x y z
N MET A 1 -2.49 -40.27 -28.66
CA MET A 1 -3.25 -39.08 -28.23
C MET A 1 -3.07 -38.98 -26.71
N VAL A 2 -2.11 -38.16 -26.23
CA VAL A 2 -1.78 -38.05 -24.80
C VAL A 2 -2.56 -36.88 -24.25
N ALA A 3 -3.51 -37.17 -23.40
CA ALA A 3 -4.30 -36.14 -22.69
C ALA A 3 -3.40 -35.32 -21.77
N ARG A 4 -3.18 -34.06 -22.12
CA ARG A 4 -2.45 -33.07 -21.32
C ARG A 4 -3.31 -32.77 -20.08
N LYS A 5 -2.95 -33.36 -18.91
CA LYS A 5 -3.58 -33.01 -17.63
C LYS A 5 -3.37 -31.54 -17.38
N LEU A 6 -4.45 -30.77 -17.49
CA LEU A 6 -4.51 -29.38 -17.03
C LEU A 6 -4.18 -29.38 -15.53
N LYS A 7 -3.11 -28.70 -15.13
CA LYS A 7 -2.84 -28.43 -13.70
C LYS A 7 -4.03 -27.62 -13.17
N PRO A 8 -4.60 -28.00 -12.01
CA PRO A 8 -5.67 -27.20 -11.42
C PRO A 8 -5.15 -25.77 -11.18
N SER A 9 -5.92 -24.79 -11.62
CA SER A 9 -5.69 -23.39 -11.28
C SER A 9 -5.64 -23.30 -9.76
N ARG A 10 -4.60 -22.66 -9.20
CA ARG A 10 -4.52 -22.40 -7.75
C ARG A 10 -5.73 -21.51 -7.41
N THR A 11 -6.81 -22.13 -6.94
CA THR A 11 -7.93 -21.40 -6.35
C THR A 11 -7.39 -20.57 -5.18
N ALA A 12 -7.73 -19.30 -5.13
CA ALA A 12 -7.35 -18.46 -4.00
C ALA A 12 -7.88 -19.10 -2.70
N SER A 13 -7.09 -19.01 -1.62
CA SER A 13 -7.58 -19.51 -0.32
C SER A 13 -8.84 -18.74 0.09
N PRO A 14 -9.78 -19.35 0.85
CA PRO A 14 -10.98 -18.67 1.33
C PRO A 14 -10.65 -17.37 2.08
N SER A 15 -9.58 -17.36 2.87
CA SER A 15 -9.07 -16.20 3.60
C SER A 15 -8.66 -15.06 2.66
N ARG A 16 -7.98 -15.36 1.56
CA ARG A 16 -7.62 -14.35 0.54
C ARG A 16 -8.84 -13.73 -0.12
N VAL A 17 -9.84 -14.56 -0.43
CA VAL A 17 -11.10 -14.07 -1.01
C VAL A 17 -11.80 -13.14 -0.03
N ALA A 18 -11.90 -13.53 1.24
CA ALA A 18 -12.50 -12.70 2.27
C ALA A 18 -11.78 -11.35 2.44
N ALA A 19 -10.44 -11.36 2.50
CA ALA A 19 -9.65 -10.14 2.61
C ALA A 19 -9.83 -9.21 1.38
N GLN A 20 -9.88 -9.76 0.17
CA GLN A 20 -10.19 -8.99 -1.03
C GLN A 20 -11.60 -8.38 -1.00
N CYS A 21 -12.59 -9.10 -0.46
CA CYS A 21 -13.94 -8.57 -0.27
C CYS A 21 -13.94 -7.38 0.72
N LEU A 22 -13.22 -7.52 1.84
CA LEU A 22 -13.09 -6.44 2.84
C LEU A 22 -12.39 -5.21 2.26
N SER A 23 -11.32 -5.38 1.47
CA SER A 23 -10.66 -4.26 0.79
C SER A 23 -11.60 -3.52 -0.15
N ARG A 24 -12.46 -4.25 -0.88
CA ARG A 24 -13.49 -3.62 -1.73
C ARG A 24 -14.54 -2.86 -0.92
N VAL A 25 -14.96 -3.39 0.22
CA VAL A 25 -15.88 -2.67 1.12
C VAL A 25 -15.23 -1.38 1.59
N LEU A 26 -13.94 -1.38 1.91
CA LEU A 26 -13.21 -0.17 2.25
C LEU A 26 -13.21 0.85 1.11
N GLU A 27 -12.91 0.42 -0.12
CA GLU A 27 -12.93 1.29 -1.31
C GLU A 27 -14.31 1.90 -1.59
N THR A 28 -15.40 1.18 -1.30
CA THR A 28 -16.77 1.74 -1.45
C THR A 28 -17.14 2.71 -0.35
N ARG A 29 -16.50 2.60 0.81
CA ARG A 29 -16.74 3.47 1.97
C ARG A 29 -15.95 4.78 1.91
N ASP A 30 -14.77 4.72 1.34
CA ASP A 30 -13.86 5.87 1.21
C ASP A 30 -13.43 6.02 -0.26
N GLU A 31 -14.11 6.93 -0.99
CA GLU A 31 -13.82 7.22 -2.39
C GLU A 31 -12.37 7.69 -2.63
N ILE A 32 -11.70 8.19 -1.58
CA ILE A 32 -10.29 8.62 -1.65
C ILE A 32 -9.36 7.42 -1.82
N THR A 33 -9.76 6.24 -1.37
CA THR A 33 -8.94 5.01 -1.42
C THR A 33 -9.09 4.25 -2.74
N HIS A 34 -9.95 4.70 -3.66
CA HIS A 34 -10.19 3.97 -4.90
C HIS A 34 -8.90 3.83 -5.72
N GLY A 35 -8.50 2.58 -5.96
CA GLY A 35 -7.27 2.23 -6.67
C GLY A 35 -5.96 2.49 -5.91
N HIS A 36 -5.98 3.22 -4.79
CA HIS A 36 -4.81 3.48 -3.95
C HIS A 36 -4.11 2.20 -3.52
N ALA A 37 -4.83 1.31 -2.86
CA ALA A 37 -4.28 0.05 -2.37
C ALA A 37 -3.63 -0.78 -3.50
N ALA A 38 -4.26 -0.82 -4.69
CA ALA A 38 -3.72 -1.52 -5.85
C ALA A 38 -2.40 -0.88 -6.34
N ARG A 39 -2.33 0.45 -6.42
CA ARG A 39 -1.11 1.16 -6.83
C ARG A 39 0.03 0.95 -5.83
N VAL A 40 -0.26 1.06 -4.53
CA VAL A 40 0.71 0.77 -3.45
C VAL A 40 1.23 -0.66 -3.57
N GLY A 41 0.35 -1.65 -3.76
CA GLY A 41 0.74 -3.05 -3.92
C GLY A 41 1.66 -3.29 -5.13
N VAL A 42 1.38 -2.67 -6.28
CA VAL A 42 2.22 -2.77 -7.48
C VAL A 42 3.61 -2.16 -7.25
N LEU A 43 3.66 -0.95 -6.69
CA LEU A 43 4.93 -0.30 -6.38
C LEU A 43 5.74 -1.09 -5.36
N ALA A 44 5.09 -1.64 -4.33
CA ALA A 44 5.76 -2.44 -3.31
C ALA A 44 6.39 -3.70 -3.89
N ALA A 45 5.70 -4.42 -4.79
CA ALA A 45 6.26 -5.58 -5.48
C ALA A 45 7.48 -5.21 -6.31
N ARG A 46 7.39 -4.11 -7.08
CA ARG A 46 8.49 -3.64 -7.93
C ARG A 46 9.72 -3.28 -7.10
N LEU A 47 9.51 -2.54 -6.02
CA LEU A 47 10.58 -2.11 -5.13
C LEU A 47 11.21 -3.28 -4.39
N ALA A 48 10.40 -4.25 -3.95
CA ALA A 48 10.87 -5.50 -3.34
C ALA A 48 11.80 -6.29 -4.28
N GLY A 49 11.45 -6.38 -5.57
CA GLY A 49 12.29 -7.04 -6.58
C GLY A 49 13.64 -6.35 -6.79
N LEU A 50 13.68 -5.02 -6.81
CA LEU A 50 14.92 -4.24 -6.90
C LEU A 50 15.82 -4.43 -5.67
N LEU A 51 15.22 -4.62 -4.51
CA LEU A 51 15.94 -4.92 -3.27
C LEU A 51 16.36 -6.40 -3.17
N GLY A 52 16.24 -7.17 -4.27
CA GLY A 52 16.75 -8.53 -4.38
C GLY A 52 15.84 -9.61 -3.81
N LEU A 53 14.58 -9.31 -3.48
CA LEU A 53 13.65 -10.32 -3.01
C LEU A 53 13.19 -11.24 -4.15
N PRO A 54 13.00 -12.55 -3.89
CA PRO A 54 12.53 -13.47 -4.92
C PRO A 54 11.10 -13.13 -5.35
N ALA A 55 10.76 -13.40 -6.63
CA ALA A 55 9.47 -13.07 -7.24
C ALA A 55 8.26 -13.48 -6.38
N LYS A 56 8.30 -14.68 -5.79
CA LYS A 56 7.24 -15.15 -4.88
C LYS A 56 7.03 -14.20 -3.70
N ARG A 57 8.13 -13.69 -3.10
CA ARG A 57 8.06 -12.76 -1.97
C ARG A 57 7.55 -11.38 -2.38
N CYS A 58 7.93 -10.92 -3.58
CA CYS A 58 7.38 -9.68 -4.16
C CYS A 58 5.86 -9.76 -4.32
N GLU A 59 5.35 -10.89 -4.84
CA GLU A 59 3.90 -11.11 -4.95
C GLU A 59 3.19 -11.17 -3.59
N GLU A 60 3.80 -11.80 -2.58
CA GLU A 60 3.27 -11.84 -1.21
C GLU A 60 3.16 -10.43 -0.63
N ILE A 61 4.21 -9.61 -0.76
CA ILE A 61 4.22 -8.21 -0.30
C ILE A 61 3.17 -7.39 -1.05
N SER A 62 3.08 -7.55 -2.37
CA SER A 62 2.05 -6.85 -3.17
C SER A 62 0.64 -7.12 -2.65
N ARG A 63 0.30 -8.40 -2.41
CA ARG A 63 -1.02 -8.79 -1.90
C ARG A 63 -1.27 -8.30 -0.49
N ALA A 64 -0.27 -8.35 0.37
CA ALA A 64 -0.37 -7.90 1.74
C ALA A 64 -0.55 -6.37 1.84
N ALA A 65 0.19 -5.61 1.04
CA ALA A 65 0.08 -4.16 0.97
C ALA A 65 -1.30 -3.66 0.51
N LEU A 66 -2.06 -4.45 -0.25
CA LEU A 66 -3.46 -4.14 -0.59
C LEU A 66 -4.36 -3.92 0.64
N MET A 67 -3.97 -4.47 1.78
CA MET A 67 -4.79 -4.48 3.01
C MET A 67 -4.23 -3.58 4.11
N HIS A 68 -3.20 -2.77 3.82
CA HIS A 68 -2.55 -1.95 4.84
C HIS A 68 -3.52 -1.06 5.61
N ASP A 69 -4.52 -0.54 4.94
CA ASP A 69 -5.52 0.41 5.45
C ASP A 69 -6.84 -0.24 5.93
N ILE A 70 -6.94 -1.59 5.95
CA ILE A 70 -8.21 -2.29 6.24
C ILE A 70 -8.84 -1.88 7.56
N GLY A 71 -8.04 -1.48 8.54
CA GLY A 71 -8.52 -1.00 9.84
C GLY A 71 -9.32 0.29 9.78
N LYS A 72 -9.28 1.05 8.70
CA LYS A 72 -10.15 2.21 8.47
C LYS A 72 -11.64 1.85 8.45
N LEU A 73 -11.99 0.57 8.24
CA LEU A 73 -13.37 0.09 8.36
C LEU A 73 -13.99 0.35 9.73
N VAL A 74 -13.18 0.43 10.78
CA VAL A 74 -13.63 0.64 12.16
C VAL A 74 -13.63 2.13 12.55
N ILE A 75 -12.93 2.98 11.80
CA ILE A 75 -12.87 4.42 12.09
C ILE A 75 -14.19 5.09 11.68
N PRO A 76 -14.73 6.03 12.51
CA PRO A 76 -15.92 6.79 12.14
C PRO A 76 -15.75 7.54 10.83
N LEU A 77 -16.75 7.45 9.94
CA LEU A 77 -16.69 8.03 8.60
C LEU A 77 -16.55 9.56 8.63
N GLU A 78 -17.19 10.18 9.62
CA GLU A 78 -17.14 11.61 9.85
C GLU A 78 -15.73 12.13 10.12
N ILE A 79 -14.85 11.27 10.69
CA ILE A 79 -13.46 11.61 10.93
C ILE A 79 -12.62 11.38 9.66
N ILE A 80 -12.85 10.25 8.95
CA ILE A 80 -12.12 9.93 7.72
C ILE A 80 -12.36 10.99 6.63
N GLN A 81 -13.60 11.43 6.47
CA GLN A 81 -14.01 12.36 5.42
C GLN A 81 -13.86 13.83 5.81
N ARG A 82 -13.43 14.10 7.03
CA ARG A 82 -13.31 15.48 7.52
C ARG A 82 -12.21 16.25 6.78
N PRO A 83 -12.48 17.46 6.29
CA PRO A 83 -11.46 18.34 5.75
C PRO A 83 -10.42 18.70 6.83
N PHE A 84 -9.13 18.69 6.47
CA PHE A 84 -8.07 19.16 7.36
C PHE A 84 -8.24 20.63 7.75
N PRO A 85 -7.78 21.05 8.94
CA PRO A 85 -6.99 20.28 9.90
C PRO A 85 -7.85 19.45 10.89
N LEU A 86 -7.35 18.26 11.21
CA LEU A 86 -7.90 17.44 12.29
C LEU A 86 -7.39 17.91 13.64
N SER A 87 -8.20 17.75 14.71
CA SER A 87 -7.73 17.91 16.08
C SER A 87 -6.74 16.80 16.46
N GLN A 88 -5.99 17.01 17.54
CA GLN A 88 -5.06 15.98 18.03
C GLN A 88 -5.81 14.69 18.45
N GLU A 89 -7.00 14.83 19.02
CA GLU A 89 -7.86 13.70 19.39
C GLU A 89 -8.32 12.91 18.15
N GLU A 90 -8.85 13.60 17.13
CA GLU A 90 -9.27 12.97 15.87
C GLU A 90 -8.10 12.29 15.15
N TRP A 91 -6.92 12.91 15.18
CA TRP A 91 -5.72 12.30 14.65
C TRP A 91 -5.35 11.01 15.40
N GLY A 92 -5.44 11.02 16.73
CA GLY A 92 -5.26 9.82 17.56
C GLY A 92 -6.25 8.71 17.19
N ILE A 93 -7.50 9.04 16.91
CA ILE A 93 -8.51 8.07 16.46
C ILE A 93 -8.11 7.48 15.09
N ILE A 94 -7.67 8.31 14.13
CA ILE A 94 -7.21 7.81 12.84
C ILE A 94 -6.03 6.85 12.99
N GLN A 95 -5.07 7.17 13.84
CA GLN A 95 -3.89 6.31 14.05
C GLN A 95 -4.26 4.89 14.55
N THR A 96 -5.42 4.73 15.21
CA THR A 96 -5.86 3.40 15.67
C THR A 96 -6.16 2.42 14.54
N HIS A 97 -6.32 2.89 13.28
CA HIS A 97 -6.57 1.99 12.15
C HIS A 97 -5.46 0.94 11.98
N SER A 98 -4.21 1.28 12.31
CA SER A 98 -3.08 0.34 12.23
C SER A 98 -3.32 -0.87 13.15
N ARG A 99 -3.70 -0.65 14.40
CA ARG A 99 -4.01 -1.73 15.35
C ARG A 99 -5.30 -2.46 15.01
N HIS A 100 -6.31 -1.76 14.51
CA HIS A 100 -7.55 -2.39 14.03
C HIS A 100 -7.29 -3.29 12.83
N GLY A 101 -6.47 -2.84 11.88
CA GLY A 101 -6.05 -3.65 10.72
C GLY A 101 -5.34 -4.93 11.14
N TYR A 102 -4.41 -4.84 12.09
CA TYR A 102 -3.78 -6.00 12.69
C TYR A 102 -4.80 -6.97 13.30
N THR A 103 -5.72 -6.45 14.10
CA THR A 103 -6.75 -7.27 14.77
C THR A 103 -7.68 -7.98 13.78
N ILE A 104 -8.01 -7.34 12.65
CA ILE A 104 -8.88 -7.91 11.61
C ILE A 104 -8.18 -9.07 10.87
N LEU A 105 -6.87 -8.97 10.65
CA LEU A 105 -6.14 -9.86 9.75
C LEU A 105 -5.34 -10.95 10.47
N SER A 106 -4.94 -10.74 11.73
CA SER A 106 -4.07 -11.64 12.48
C SER A 106 -4.79 -12.87 13.04
N GLY A 107 -4.01 -13.89 13.43
CA GLY A 107 -4.51 -15.08 14.12
C GLY A 107 -5.24 -16.08 13.21
N THR A 108 -5.14 -15.89 11.90
CA THR A 108 -5.81 -16.76 10.92
C THR A 108 -5.00 -18.02 10.58
N GLY A 109 -3.70 -18.01 10.85
CA GLY A 109 -2.76 -19.05 10.45
C GLY A 109 -2.46 -19.07 8.94
N ASP A 110 -3.03 -18.16 8.13
CA ASP A 110 -2.68 -17.98 6.72
C ASP A 110 -1.47 -17.04 6.61
N PRO A 111 -0.31 -17.50 6.09
CA PRO A 111 0.90 -16.68 6.04
C PRO A 111 0.75 -15.36 5.26
N ASP A 112 -0.13 -15.30 4.26
CA ASP A 112 -0.36 -14.06 3.51
C ASP A 112 -1.16 -13.05 4.35
N LEU A 113 -2.11 -13.51 5.17
CA LEU A 113 -2.88 -12.65 6.07
C LEU A 113 -2.06 -12.20 7.28
N GLU A 114 -1.19 -13.06 7.81
CA GLU A 114 -0.27 -12.66 8.88
C GLU A 114 0.72 -11.59 8.40
N LEU A 115 1.24 -11.70 7.16
CA LEU A 115 2.05 -10.64 6.57
C LEU A 115 1.24 -9.35 6.35
N ALA A 116 -0.01 -9.46 5.92
CA ALA A 116 -0.89 -8.32 5.76
C ALA A 116 -1.23 -7.65 7.11
N ALA A 117 -1.42 -8.44 8.17
CA ALA A 117 -1.60 -7.93 9.52
C ALA A 117 -0.37 -7.14 10.01
N GLU A 118 0.82 -7.67 9.77
CA GLU A 118 2.07 -6.99 10.10
C GLU A 118 2.20 -5.66 9.34
N ILE A 119 1.91 -5.66 8.03
CA ILE A 119 1.95 -4.43 7.22
C ILE A 119 0.87 -3.44 7.71
N ALA A 120 -0.35 -3.89 7.98
CA ALA A 120 -1.39 -3.02 8.50
C ALA A 120 -1.00 -2.36 9.83
N LEU A 121 -0.28 -3.08 10.69
CA LEU A 121 0.18 -2.55 11.98
C LEU A 121 1.26 -1.48 11.81
N HIS A 122 2.26 -1.72 10.96
CA HIS A 122 3.52 -0.97 11.00
C HIS A 122 3.83 -0.14 9.74
N HIS A 123 2.92 -0.03 8.76
CA HIS A 123 3.18 0.77 7.54
C HIS A 123 3.33 2.28 7.80
N HIS A 124 2.95 2.76 8.97
CA HIS A 124 3.17 4.13 9.43
C HIS A 124 4.35 4.29 10.38
N GLU A 125 5.10 3.23 10.62
CA GLU A 125 6.37 3.37 11.30
C GLU A 125 7.38 4.10 10.41
N ARG A 126 8.26 4.86 11.02
CA ARG A 126 9.26 5.67 10.34
C ARG A 126 10.66 5.24 10.72
N HIS A 127 11.55 5.18 9.77
CA HIS A 127 12.92 4.71 9.98
C HIS A 127 13.67 5.48 11.09
N ASP A 128 13.34 6.78 11.28
CA ASP A 128 13.87 7.62 12.35
C ASP A 128 13.23 7.37 13.74
N GLY A 129 12.17 6.54 13.83
CA GLY A 129 11.43 6.23 15.05
C GLY A 129 10.34 7.23 15.39
N SER A 130 10.04 8.19 14.51
CA SER A 130 8.96 9.17 14.73
C SER A 130 7.58 8.68 14.28
N GLY A 131 7.47 7.40 13.89
CA GLY A 131 6.24 6.76 13.41
C GLY A 131 5.31 6.28 14.52
N TYR A 132 4.31 5.53 14.13
CA TYR A 132 3.33 4.89 15.02
C TYR A 132 2.93 3.52 14.48
N PRO A 133 2.36 2.61 15.27
CA PRO A 133 1.86 2.76 16.65
C PRO A 133 2.88 2.44 17.74
N ASP A 134 4.03 1.83 17.42
CA ASP A 134 4.98 1.32 18.40
C ASP A 134 6.28 2.12 18.48
N GLY A 135 6.50 3.07 17.54
CA GLY A 135 7.71 3.90 17.46
C GLY A 135 8.96 3.09 17.13
N LEU A 136 8.80 2.05 16.30
CA LEU A 136 9.90 1.22 15.83
C LEU A 136 10.91 2.04 15.03
N LYS A 137 12.20 1.66 15.08
CA LYS A 137 13.27 2.42 14.45
C LYS A 137 14.19 1.53 13.61
N GLY A 138 14.63 2.06 12.49
CA GLY A 138 15.64 1.41 11.65
C GLY A 138 15.17 0.04 11.15
N HIS A 139 15.98 -0.98 11.43
CA HIS A 139 15.71 -2.35 10.98
C HIS A 139 14.79 -3.15 11.91
N ASP A 140 14.36 -2.58 13.05
CA ASP A 140 13.26 -3.15 13.85
C ASP A 140 11.94 -3.09 13.07
N ILE A 141 11.84 -2.17 12.08
CA ILE A 141 10.77 -2.15 11.09
C ILE A 141 11.12 -3.16 10.00
N SER A 142 10.24 -4.13 9.76
CA SER A 142 10.49 -5.14 8.72
C SER A 142 10.59 -4.52 7.32
N LEU A 143 11.33 -5.17 6.42
CA LEU A 143 11.51 -4.67 5.06
C LEU A 143 10.19 -4.47 4.30
N PRO A 144 9.17 -5.36 4.38
CA PRO A 144 7.86 -5.11 3.78
C PRO A 144 7.20 -3.81 4.26
N ASN A 145 7.31 -3.48 5.54
CA ASN A 145 6.77 -2.25 6.11
C ASN A 145 7.52 -1.02 5.60
N ARG A 146 8.85 -1.04 5.58
CA ARG A 146 9.68 0.06 5.05
C ARG A 146 9.40 0.33 3.58
N ILE A 147 9.16 -0.73 2.77
CA ILE A 147 8.75 -0.64 1.38
C ILE A 147 7.35 -0.03 1.26
N THR A 148 6.38 -0.55 2.02
CA THR A 148 4.98 -0.08 1.95
C THR A 148 4.88 1.38 2.35
N ALA A 149 5.60 1.82 3.38
CA ALA A 149 5.60 3.20 3.87
C ALA A 149 5.95 4.23 2.79
N ILE A 150 7.01 4.02 2.01
CA ILE A 150 7.39 4.97 0.94
C ILE A 150 6.39 4.94 -0.22
N CYS A 151 5.85 3.75 -0.56
CA CYS A 151 4.87 3.60 -1.62
C CYS A 151 3.55 4.31 -1.26
N ASP A 152 3.09 4.16 0.00
CA ASP A 152 1.90 4.82 0.52
C ASP A 152 2.05 6.34 0.50
N VAL A 153 3.14 6.88 1.05
CA VAL A 153 3.40 8.33 1.04
C VAL A 153 3.45 8.86 -0.39
N TYR A 154 4.14 8.18 -1.31
CA TYR A 154 4.21 8.62 -2.70
C TYR A 154 2.82 8.63 -3.34
N ASP A 155 2.03 7.57 -3.22
CA ASP A 155 0.67 7.53 -3.76
C ASP A 155 -0.20 8.64 -3.18
N ALA A 156 -0.14 8.84 -1.86
CA ALA A 156 -0.87 9.91 -1.19
C ALA A 156 -0.50 11.32 -1.68
N LEU A 157 0.74 11.55 -2.10
CA LEU A 157 1.17 12.83 -2.70
C LEU A 157 0.65 12.99 -4.12
N ARG A 158 0.55 11.91 -4.90
CA ARG A 158 0.15 11.91 -6.32
C ARG A 158 -1.37 12.01 -6.53
N GLN A 159 -2.18 11.59 -5.54
CA GLN A 159 -3.63 11.55 -5.67
C GLN A 159 -4.30 12.87 -5.34
N ASN A 160 -5.40 13.15 -6.07
CA ASN A 160 -6.32 14.22 -5.73
C ASN A 160 -7.02 13.87 -4.40
N ARG A 161 -7.19 14.85 -3.56
CA ARG A 161 -8.00 14.77 -2.35
C ARG A 161 -9.02 15.91 -2.35
N PRO A 162 -10.15 15.82 -1.63
CA PRO A 162 -11.21 16.84 -1.68
C PRO A 162 -10.72 18.28 -1.46
N TYR A 163 -9.60 18.42 -0.75
CA TYR A 163 -9.02 19.72 -0.36
C TYR A 163 -7.66 20.00 -1.00
N ARG A 164 -7.15 19.13 -1.90
CA ARG A 164 -5.83 19.31 -2.52
C ARG A 164 -5.73 18.52 -3.82
N SER A 165 -5.31 19.16 -4.90
CA SER A 165 -4.89 18.46 -6.13
C SER A 165 -3.65 17.61 -5.88
N GLY A 166 -3.57 16.47 -6.56
CA GLY A 166 -2.38 15.62 -6.56
C GLY A 166 -1.16 16.36 -7.10
N MET A 167 0.00 16.05 -6.54
CA MET A 167 1.26 16.66 -6.99
C MET A 167 1.71 16.05 -8.32
N SER A 168 2.48 16.82 -9.11
CA SER A 168 3.25 16.26 -10.21
C SER A 168 4.24 15.20 -9.69
N HIS A 169 4.68 14.29 -10.56
CA HIS A 169 5.73 13.34 -10.19
C HIS A 169 6.97 14.04 -9.63
N ARG A 170 7.44 15.09 -10.33
CA ARG A 170 8.62 15.86 -9.92
C ARG A 170 8.46 16.47 -8.52
N ASP A 171 7.27 17.00 -8.20
CA ASP A 171 7.04 17.63 -6.90
C ASP A 171 6.90 16.57 -5.78
N ALA A 172 6.24 15.44 -6.04
CA ALA A 172 6.16 14.33 -5.11
C ALA A 172 7.55 13.76 -4.79
N MET A 173 8.38 13.53 -5.81
CA MET A 173 9.77 13.08 -5.62
C MET A 173 10.59 14.10 -4.85
N ARG A 174 10.42 15.40 -5.11
CA ARG A 174 11.10 16.44 -4.33
C ARG A 174 10.73 16.40 -2.85
N VAL A 175 9.45 16.17 -2.52
CA VAL A 175 9.01 16.01 -1.12
C VAL A 175 9.64 14.78 -0.48
N ILE A 176 9.66 13.63 -1.16
CA ILE A 176 10.25 12.39 -0.63
C ILE A 176 11.76 12.54 -0.39
N ILE A 177 12.48 13.21 -1.30
CA ILE A 177 13.94 13.32 -1.25
C ILE A 177 14.40 14.43 -0.32
N ASN A 178 13.74 15.60 -0.35
CA ASN A 178 14.18 16.78 0.37
C ASN A 178 13.32 17.12 1.60
N GLY A 179 12.14 16.50 1.69
CA GLY A 179 11.18 16.79 2.74
C GLY A 179 10.30 17.99 2.49
N ASP A 180 9.30 18.13 3.34
CA ASP A 180 8.43 19.29 3.52
C ASP A 180 8.05 19.43 4.99
N HIS A 181 6.98 20.19 5.31
CA HIS A 181 6.50 20.38 6.68
C HIS A 181 5.87 19.10 7.31
N ARG A 182 5.64 18.02 6.54
CA ARG A 182 5.04 16.75 7.00
C ARG A 182 5.93 15.55 6.77
N THR A 183 6.78 15.60 5.77
CA THR A 183 7.61 14.50 5.29
C THR A 183 9.07 14.87 5.47
N ALA A 184 9.84 14.03 6.14
CA ALA A 184 11.28 14.17 6.26
C ALA A 184 11.99 12.98 5.58
N PRO A 185 13.11 13.19 4.87
CA PRO A 185 13.85 12.09 4.23
C PRO A 185 14.25 10.99 5.22
N GLY A 186 14.59 11.35 6.46
CA GLY A 186 14.96 10.42 7.52
C GLY A 186 13.86 9.47 7.98
N GLN A 187 12.61 9.71 7.57
CA GLN A 187 11.51 8.77 7.86
C GLN A 187 11.55 7.53 6.97
N PHE A 188 12.28 7.55 5.86
CA PHE A 188 12.45 6.40 4.96
C PHE A 188 13.76 5.69 5.20
N ASP A 189 13.76 4.38 5.02
CA ASP A 189 14.98 3.60 4.97
C ASP A 189 15.86 4.07 3.80
N PRO A 190 17.15 4.35 4.01
CA PRO A 190 18.03 4.87 2.96
C PRO A 190 18.17 3.95 1.75
N ASP A 191 18.21 2.62 1.95
CA ASP A 191 18.33 1.66 0.85
C ASP A 191 17.03 1.58 0.04
N VAL A 192 15.89 1.59 0.74
CA VAL A 192 14.56 1.62 0.11
C VAL A 192 14.36 2.93 -0.65
N LEU A 193 14.74 4.07 -0.08
CA LEU A 193 14.68 5.38 -0.72
C LEU A 193 15.56 5.43 -1.98
N SER A 194 16.78 4.92 -1.90
CA SER A 194 17.71 4.85 -3.05
C SER A 194 17.15 3.98 -4.17
N ALA A 195 16.61 2.81 -3.84
CA ALA A 195 15.97 1.94 -4.82
C ALA A 195 14.74 2.60 -5.46
N PHE A 196 13.92 3.32 -4.68
CA PHE A 196 12.75 4.04 -5.18
C PHE A 196 13.14 5.17 -6.15
N GLN A 197 14.20 5.91 -5.84
CA GLN A 197 14.77 6.92 -6.75
C GLN A 197 15.25 6.29 -8.07
N GLY A 198 15.84 5.10 -8.01
CA GLY A 198 16.33 4.36 -9.19
C GLY A 198 15.23 4.02 -10.21
N ILE A 199 13.98 3.84 -9.76
CA ILE A 199 12.82 3.56 -10.64
C ILE A 199 11.90 4.74 -10.85
N SER A 200 12.31 5.94 -10.51
CA SER A 200 11.48 7.16 -10.57
C SER A 200 10.77 7.31 -11.93
N GLY A 201 11.45 7.09 -13.05
CA GLY A 201 10.85 7.17 -14.38
C GLY A 201 9.79 6.08 -14.66
N GLU A 202 10.01 4.86 -14.16
CA GLU A 202 9.04 3.77 -14.29
C GLU A 202 7.78 4.06 -13.48
N VAL A 203 7.96 4.59 -12.26
CA VAL A 203 6.86 5.00 -11.38
C VAL A 203 6.01 6.08 -12.05
N ASP A 204 6.62 7.11 -12.65
CA ASP A 204 5.87 8.17 -13.34
C ASP A 204 5.10 7.63 -14.55
N ALA A 205 5.73 6.77 -15.36
CA ALA A 205 5.07 6.11 -16.48
C ALA A 205 3.87 5.26 -16.03
N TYR A 206 4.00 4.52 -14.92
CA TYR A 206 2.92 3.74 -14.36
C TYR A 206 1.72 4.62 -13.96
N TYR A 207 1.95 5.72 -13.25
CA TYR A 207 0.88 6.65 -12.84
C TYR A 207 0.24 7.36 -14.02
N THR A 208 1.02 7.74 -15.03
CA THR A 208 0.49 8.36 -16.26
C THR A 208 -0.42 7.40 -17.05
N ALA A 209 -0.07 6.10 -17.06
CA ALA A 209 -0.87 5.09 -17.73
C ALA A 209 -2.15 4.69 -16.98
N ASN A 210 -2.17 4.85 -15.65
CA ASN A 210 -3.22 4.40 -14.73
C ASN A 210 -3.86 5.58 -13.97
N THR A 211 -4.22 6.66 -14.68
CA THR A 211 -5.00 7.77 -14.10
C THR A 211 -6.40 7.27 -13.71
N ASP A 212 -6.98 7.85 -12.65
CA ASP A 212 -8.25 7.42 -12.04
C ASP A 212 -9.41 7.29 -13.05
N GLU A 213 -9.46 8.10 -14.11
CA GLU A 213 -10.46 8.01 -15.19
C GLU A 213 -10.43 6.64 -15.92
N LYS A 214 -9.28 5.97 -16.00
CA LYS A 214 -9.17 4.66 -16.66
C LYS A 214 -9.47 3.50 -15.71
N LEU A 215 -9.35 3.68 -14.40
CA LEU A 215 -9.63 2.65 -13.40
C LEU A 215 -11.15 2.45 -13.18
N HIS A 216 -11.96 3.49 -13.38
CA HIS A 216 -13.43 3.39 -13.25
C HIS A 216 -14.11 2.44 -14.28
N GLY A 217 -13.43 2.10 -15.37
CA GLY A 217 -13.98 1.23 -16.43
C GLY A 217 -13.68 -0.27 -16.30
N HIS A 218 -12.77 -0.69 -15.43
CA HIS A 218 -12.24 -2.07 -15.45
C HIS A 218 -11.97 -2.64 -14.06
N VAL A 219 -12.96 -2.63 -13.16
CA VAL A 219 -12.90 -3.44 -11.94
C VAL A 219 -13.29 -4.89 -12.26
N THR A 220 -12.39 -5.61 -12.93
CA THR A 220 -12.42 -7.06 -13.02
C THR A 220 -11.18 -7.62 -12.33
N THR A 221 -11.44 -8.05 -11.14
CA THR A 221 -10.75 -8.97 -10.23
C THR A 221 -9.73 -9.93 -10.85
N GLY A 222 -8.57 -10.03 -10.22
CA GLY A 222 -7.56 -11.08 -10.49
C GLY A 222 -6.75 -10.86 -11.77
N THR A 223 -7.39 -10.45 -12.85
CA THR A 223 -6.77 -10.25 -14.17
C THR A 223 -5.96 -8.96 -14.26
N THR A 224 -6.28 -7.94 -13.48
CA THR A 224 -5.60 -6.64 -13.54
C THR A 224 -4.24 -6.70 -12.84
N LEU A 225 -4.18 -7.25 -11.64
CA LEU A 225 -2.91 -7.43 -10.91
C LEU A 225 -1.96 -8.37 -11.68
N ASP A 226 -2.48 -9.51 -12.17
CA ASP A 226 -1.74 -10.46 -13.01
C ASP A 226 -1.26 -9.84 -14.34
N ARG A 227 -2.05 -8.96 -14.96
CA ARG A 227 -1.65 -8.23 -16.17
C ARG A 227 -0.58 -7.18 -15.88
N ILE A 228 -0.73 -6.42 -14.79
CA ILE A 228 0.22 -5.38 -14.40
C ILE A 228 1.56 -6.02 -14.01
N LEU A 229 1.54 -7.09 -13.21
CA LEU A 229 2.75 -7.83 -12.86
C LEU A 229 3.40 -8.51 -14.06
N LYS A 230 2.64 -8.93 -15.09
CA LYS A 230 3.19 -9.54 -16.32
C LYS A 230 3.61 -8.54 -17.40
N ALA A 231 3.04 -7.33 -17.40
CA ALA A 231 3.39 -6.30 -18.39
C ALA A 231 4.59 -5.45 -17.96
N SER A 232 5.05 -5.60 -16.73
CA SER A 232 6.14 -4.81 -16.14
C SER A 232 7.46 -5.58 -16.01
N TRP A 233 7.56 -6.80 -16.64
CA TRP A 233 8.77 -7.64 -16.61
C TRP A 233 9.25 -8.00 -18.01
#